data_06a570b2d5a909d67846b3c162507c6f
#
_entry.id   06a570b2d5a909d67846b3c162507c6f
#
_cell.length_a   1.000
_cell.length_b   1.000
_cell.length_c   1.000
_cell.angle_alpha   90.00
_cell.angle_beta   90.00
_cell.angle_gamma   90.00
#
_symmetry.space_group_name_H-M   'P 1'
#
loop_
_entity.id
_entity.type
_entity.pdbx_description
1 polymer ?
#
loop_
_entity_poly.entity_id
_entity_poly.type
_entity_poly.pdbx_seq_one_letter_code
_entity_poly.pdbx_strand_id
1 'polypeptide(L)'
;IVSALFLGMFAVAGWGQSQPVELRQDVQVPFHFVSYGDTRFTDPNDTKASNAPVRQAIVQGIADAHPAFVVIGGDITFNGNDVNDWLTWEKETAIWGKEKIHVYPAIGNHEMHGEKSVALANYFERFPELSGNLYYSVRAANILLLILDSSVDENSGPQHDWLTGQLDHIPADVDFVLFVMHHPPVTSSHEDSPLGGGHDARPEEQALAAMLEERQQHERSRFVVLGSHVHNYERHEHGGITYFVTGGGGAHAYPIERAPGDPYPDHRINYHFLDVTVDAAGLNFIMNRVELQNGAPVWTQPDSVTIHTVPATAQAAAK
;
A
#
# COMPACT_ATOMS: atom_id res chain seq x y z
N ILE A 1 24.10 63.70 9.21
CA ILE A 1 23.32 62.55 9.64
C ILE A 1 22.93 61.81 8.38
N VAL A 2 23.63 60.70 8.06
CA VAL A 2 23.37 59.86 6.89
C VAL A 2 22.68 58.61 7.41
N SER A 3 21.39 58.43 7.05
CA SER A 3 20.65 57.19 7.36
C SER A 3 20.90 56.16 6.27
N ALA A 4 21.51 55.08 6.63
CA ALA A 4 21.67 53.91 5.75
C ALA A 4 20.41 53.05 5.84
N LEU A 5 19.68 52.88 4.71
CA LEU A 5 18.62 51.91 4.55
C LEU A 5 19.27 50.51 4.33
N PHE A 6 19.06 49.61 5.25
CA PHE A 6 19.33 48.21 5.06
C PHE A 6 18.13 47.58 4.29
N LEU A 7 18.32 47.29 3.02
CA LEU A 7 17.42 46.41 2.27
C LEU A 7 17.76 44.94 2.69
N GLY A 8 16.88 44.37 3.50
CA GLY A 8 16.93 42.95 3.77
C GLY A 8 16.48 42.17 2.52
N MET A 9 17.42 41.51 1.86
CA MET A 9 17.07 40.47 0.87
C MET A 9 16.50 39.26 1.62
N PHE A 10 15.20 39.06 1.55
CA PHE A 10 14.61 37.78 1.87
C PHE A 10 14.97 36.82 0.75
N ALA A 11 15.90 35.91 1.01
CA ALA A 11 16.12 34.76 0.17
C ALA A 11 14.85 33.91 0.26
N VAL A 12 14.08 33.85 -0.83
CA VAL A 12 13.05 32.83 -1.02
C VAL A 12 13.83 31.52 -1.10
N ALA A 13 13.81 30.74 -0.02
CA ALA A 13 14.28 29.38 -0.04
C ALA A 13 13.42 28.65 -1.10
N GLY A 14 14.03 28.35 -2.25
CA GLY A 14 13.43 27.47 -3.23
C GLY A 14 13.17 26.16 -2.52
N TRP A 15 11.96 25.67 -2.60
CA TRP A 15 11.59 24.31 -2.21
C TRP A 15 12.33 23.36 -3.16
N GLY A 16 13.58 23.06 -2.85
CA GLY A 16 14.27 21.94 -3.46
C GLY A 16 13.46 20.71 -3.05
N GLN A 17 13.02 19.90 -4.02
CA GLN A 17 12.42 18.61 -3.73
C GLN A 17 13.39 17.86 -2.81
N SER A 18 12.95 17.54 -1.58
CA SER A 18 13.72 16.70 -0.68
C SER A 18 13.89 15.34 -1.37
N GLN A 19 15.10 14.78 -1.28
CA GLN A 19 15.30 13.42 -1.79
C GLN A 19 14.35 12.48 -1.05
N PRO A 20 13.72 11.51 -1.76
CA PRO A 20 12.85 10.53 -1.13
C PRO A 20 13.57 9.83 0.02
N VAL A 21 12.85 9.63 1.14
CA VAL A 21 13.44 9.00 2.31
C VAL A 21 13.64 7.50 2.10
N GLU A 22 14.72 6.97 2.64
CA GLU A 22 15.00 5.54 2.73
C GLU A 22 14.85 5.12 4.19
N LEU A 23 13.76 4.44 4.51
CA LEU A 23 13.49 3.94 5.85
C LEU A 23 14.05 2.53 6.03
N ARG A 24 14.26 2.13 7.28
CA ARG A 24 14.67 0.77 7.64
C ARG A 24 13.80 0.23 8.76
N GLN A 25 13.31 -0.97 8.56
CA GLN A 25 12.68 -1.78 9.60
C GLN A 25 13.69 -2.80 10.11
N ASP A 26 14.05 -2.70 11.39
CA ASP A 26 15.00 -3.61 12.02
C ASP A 26 14.31 -4.94 12.36
N VAL A 27 14.39 -5.88 11.42
CA VAL A 27 13.85 -7.23 11.53
C VAL A 27 14.82 -8.24 10.97
N GLN A 28 14.69 -9.49 11.41
CA GLN A 28 15.43 -10.63 10.89
C GLN A 28 14.45 -11.71 10.40
N VAL A 29 14.84 -12.40 9.34
CA VAL A 29 14.09 -13.56 8.81
C VAL A 29 14.15 -14.71 9.83
N PRO A 30 13.05 -15.41 10.17
CA PRO A 30 11.70 -15.14 9.68
C PRO A 30 10.99 -14.01 10.45
N PHE A 31 10.16 -13.25 9.74
CA PHE A 31 9.22 -12.29 10.31
C PHE A 31 7.95 -12.25 9.47
N HIS A 32 6.92 -11.56 9.93
CA HIS A 32 5.75 -11.29 9.11
C HIS A 32 5.31 -9.83 9.24
N PHE A 33 4.62 -9.36 8.23
CA PHE A 33 4.01 -8.04 8.18
C PHE A 33 2.59 -8.15 7.60
N VAL A 34 1.80 -7.11 7.77
CA VAL A 34 0.45 -7.05 7.22
C VAL A 34 0.37 -6.01 6.11
N SER A 35 -0.39 -6.32 5.05
CA SER A 35 -0.78 -5.37 4.00
C SER A 35 -2.29 -5.33 3.86
N TYR A 36 -2.86 -4.12 3.78
CA TYR A 36 -4.26 -3.85 3.50
C TYR A 36 -4.45 -2.38 3.12
N GLY A 37 -5.65 -1.96 2.68
CA GLY A 37 -5.94 -0.57 2.34
C GLY A 37 -7.43 -0.28 2.35
N ASP A 38 -7.82 0.93 1.96
CA ASP A 38 -9.23 1.37 1.87
C ASP A 38 -9.95 1.21 3.20
N THR A 39 -9.38 1.77 4.24
CA THR A 39 -9.92 1.67 5.60
C THR A 39 -10.98 2.72 5.86
N ARG A 40 -10.83 3.90 5.26
CA ARG A 40 -11.74 5.05 5.34
C ARG A 40 -12.22 5.35 6.75
N PHE A 41 -11.27 5.56 7.68
CA PHE A 41 -11.58 5.99 9.02
C PHE A 41 -12.37 7.31 8.96
N THR A 42 -13.54 7.32 9.59
CA THR A 42 -14.46 8.45 9.71
C THR A 42 -15.43 8.17 10.85
N ASP A 43 -16.42 9.05 11.07
CA ASP A 43 -17.47 8.82 12.07
C ASP A 43 -18.05 7.39 11.93
N PRO A 44 -17.98 6.57 12.99
CA PRO A 44 -18.50 5.20 12.97
C PRO A 44 -19.98 5.07 12.59
N ASN A 45 -20.74 6.17 12.66
CA ASN A 45 -22.14 6.23 12.25
C ASN A 45 -22.31 6.51 10.73
N ASP A 46 -21.26 6.89 10.02
CA ASP A 46 -21.31 7.06 8.57
C ASP A 46 -21.14 5.69 7.87
N THR A 47 -22.22 4.94 7.82
CA THR A 47 -22.26 3.62 7.20
C THR A 47 -22.17 3.64 5.67
N LYS A 48 -22.22 4.84 5.04
CA LYS A 48 -22.01 4.98 3.59
C LYS A 48 -20.54 5.06 3.23
N ALA A 49 -19.75 5.68 4.09
CA ALA A 49 -18.31 5.80 3.88
C ALA A 49 -17.58 4.48 4.16
N SER A 50 -17.94 3.82 5.27
CA SER A 50 -17.26 2.60 5.71
C SER A 50 -18.14 1.70 6.60
N ASN A 51 -17.68 0.47 6.79
CA ASN A 51 -18.22 -0.50 7.74
C ASN A 51 -17.37 -0.48 9.02
N ALA A 52 -17.65 0.47 9.90
CA ALA A 52 -16.86 0.67 11.12
C ALA A 52 -16.72 -0.59 12.01
N PRO A 53 -17.76 -1.42 12.24
CA PRO A 53 -17.60 -2.67 12.98
C PRO A 53 -16.62 -3.65 12.35
N VAL A 54 -16.60 -3.77 11.02
CA VAL A 54 -15.63 -4.61 10.29
C VAL A 54 -14.23 -4.01 10.37
N ARG A 55 -14.09 -2.70 10.14
CA ARG A 55 -12.80 -2.01 10.25
C ARG A 55 -12.18 -2.21 11.63
N GLN A 56 -12.97 -2.07 12.71
CA GLN A 56 -12.51 -2.31 14.07
C GLN A 56 -12.09 -3.77 14.30
N ALA A 57 -12.84 -4.74 13.73
CA ALA A 57 -12.46 -6.15 13.81
C ALA A 57 -11.12 -6.41 13.09
N ILE A 58 -10.88 -5.77 11.92
CA ILE A 58 -9.61 -5.86 11.19
C ILE A 58 -8.47 -5.26 12.00
N VAL A 59 -8.65 -4.06 12.56
CA VAL A 59 -7.63 -3.41 13.42
C VAL A 59 -7.23 -4.31 14.58
N GLN A 60 -8.21 -4.93 15.26
CA GLN A 60 -7.96 -5.87 16.37
C GLN A 60 -7.28 -7.15 15.87
N GLY A 61 -7.75 -7.73 14.75
CA GLY A 61 -7.17 -8.93 14.17
C GLY A 61 -5.71 -8.74 13.75
N ILE A 62 -5.36 -7.56 13.23
CA ILE A 62 -3.97 -7.19 12.94
C ILE A 62 -3.14 -7.10 14.23
N ALA A 63 -3.67 -6.47 15.28
CA ALA A 63 -2.97 -6.41 16.57
C ALA A 63 -2.75 -7.81 17.16
N ASP A 64 -3.76 -8.68 17.11
CA ASP A 64 -3.69 -10.06 17.61
C ASP A 64 -2.69 -10.93 16.81
N ALA A 65 -2.44 -10.58 15.56
CA ALA A 65 -1.42 -11.23 14.72
C ALA A 65 0.01 -10.84 15.11
N HIS A 66 0.22 -9.71 15.81
CA HIS A 66 1.53 -9.19 16.21
C HIS A 66 2.54 -9.03 15.06
N PRO A 67 2.20 -8.37 13.92
CA PRO A 67 3.12 -8.19 12.82
C PRO A 67 4.27 -7.26 13.20
N ALA A 68 5.40 -7.41 12.53
CA ALA A 68 6.55 -6.52 12.69
C ALA A 68 6.22 -5.07 12.25
N PHE A 69 5.35 -4.92 11.26
CA PHE A 69 4.83 -3.65 10.77
C PHE A 69 3.57 -3.87 9.91
N VAL A 70 2.90 -2.78 9.60
CA VAL A 70 1.74 -2.74 8.72
C VAL A 70 2.04 -1.85 7.51
N VAL A 71 1.66 -2.28 6.32
CA VAL A 71 1.66 -1.49 5.09
C VAL A 71 0.23 -1.16 4.73
N ILE A 72 -0.09 0.14 4.55
CA ILE A 72 -1.43 0.57 4.17
C ILE A 72 -1.39 1.12 2.74
N GLY A 73 -2.18 0.53 1.86
CA GLY A 73 -2.26 0.87 0.43
C GLY A 73 -3.08 2.14 0.13
N GLY A 74 -3.19 3.09 1.06
CA GLY A 74 -3.93 4.34 0.89
C GLY A 74 -5.39 4.27 1.33
N ASP A 75 -6.09 5.41 1.20
CA ASP A 75 -7.46 5.62 1.66
C ASP A 75 -7.63 5.25 3.15
N ILE A 76 -6.69 5.77 3.97
CA ILE A 76 -6.70 5.60 5.43
C ILE A 76 -7.92 6.29 6.01
N THR A 77 -8.12 7.58 5.68
CA THR A 77 -9.27 8.37 6.11
C THR A 77 -10.30 8.51 4.99
N PHE A 78 -11.53 8.83 5.34
CA PHE A 78 -12.55 9.14 4.34
C PHE A 78 -12.32 10.52 3.70
N ASN A 79 -11.78 11.48 4.49
CA ASN A 79 -11.45 12.80 4.00
C ASN A 79 -10.17 13.31 4.67
N GLY A 80 -9.06 13.34 3.93
CA GLY A 80 -7.76 13.77 4.44
C GLY A 80 -7.75 15.19 5.03
N ASN A 81 -8.64 16.06 4.57
CA ASN A 81 -8.79 17.42 5.09
C ASN A 81 -9.53 17.48 6.44
N ASP A 82 -10.29 16.44 6.81
CA ASP A 82 -11.04 16.42 8.07
C ASP A 82 -10.19 15.83 9.20
N VAL A 83 -9.79 16.65 10.15
CA VAL A 83 -9.02 16.22 11.31
C VAL A 83 -9.77 15.19 12.16
N ASN A 84 -11.12 15.18 12.16
CA ASN A 84 -11.89 14.21 12.94
C ASN A 84 -11.77 12.80 12.39
N ASP A 85 -11.60 12.64 11.07
CA ASP A 85 -11.33 11.36 10.44
C ASP A 85 -9.97 10.82 10.91
N TRP A 86 -8.95 11.67 10.96
CA TRP A 86 -7.64 11.32 11.51
C TRP A 86 -7.69 10.99 13.01
N LEU A 87 -8.45 11.73 13.81
CA LEU A 87 -8.66 11.44 15.22
C LEU A 87 -9.38 10.08 15.41
N THR A 88 -10.28 9.73 14.48
CA THR A 88 -10.92 8.41 14.48
C THR A 88 -9.89 7.31 14.18
N TRP A 89 -9.01 7.52 13.19
CA TRP A 89 -7.89 6.61 12.91
C TRP A 89 -6.99 6.42 14.13
N GLU A 90 -6.50 7.51 14.73
CA GLU A 90 -5.66 7.46 15.93
C GLU A 90 -6.32 6.70 17.09
N LYS A 91 -7.60 6.94 17.32
CA LYS A 91 -8.37 6.30 18.39
C LYS A 91 -8.55 4.80 18.14
N GLU A 92 -8.96 4.42 16.93
CA GLU A 92 -9.24 3.01 16.62
C GLU A 92 -7.94 2.20 16.53
N THR A 93 -6.84 2.77 16.01
CA THR A 93 -5.54 2.10 15.90
C THR A 93 -4.63 2.26 17.12
N ALA A 94 -5.11 2.87 18.21
CA ALA A 94 -4.31 3.09 19.43
C ALA A 94 -3.69 1.82 20.02
N ILE A 95 -4.26 0.66 19.72
CA ILE A 95 -3.70 -0.65 20.12
C ILE A 95 -2.37 -0.91 19.41
N TRP A 96 -2.21 -0.52 18.13
CA TRP A 96 -0.97 -0.71 17.39
C TRP A 96 0.18 0.09 17.99
N GLY A 97 -0.09 1.32 18.45
CA GLY A 97 0.91 2.12 19.17
C GLY A 97 1.37 1.46 20.48
N LYS A 98 0.47 0.79 21.22
CA LYS A 98 0.80 0.02 22.43
C LYS A 98 1.65 -1.21 22.11
N GLU A 99 1.35 -1.91 21.03
CA GLU A 99 2.09 -3.08 20.54
C GLU A 99 3.36 -2.69 19.75
N LYS A 100 3.61 -1.38 19.54
CA LYS A 100 4.72 -0.83 18.75
C LYS A 100 4.75 -1.29 17.30
N ILE A 101 3.58 -1.55 16.73
CA ILE A 101 3.42 -1.88 15.32
C ILE A 101 3.60 -0.58 14.51
N HIS A 102 4.62 -0.53 13.69
CA HIS A 102 4.89 0.61 12.81
C HIS A 102 4.00 0.54 11.57
N VAL A 103 3.63 1.70 11.01
CA VAL A 103 2.78 1.81 9.82
C VAL A 103 3.56 2.49 8.69
N TYR A 104 3.60 1.88 7.50
CA TYR A 104 4.14 2.43 6.27
C TYR A 104 2.99 2.67 5.27
N PRO A 105 2.51 3.90 5.12
CA PRO A 105 1.37 4.20 4.26
C PRO A 105 1.80 4.58 2.83
N ALA A 106 1.09 4.06 1.81
CA ALA A 106 0.94 4.78 0.55
C ALA A 106 -0.15 5.84 0.70
N ILE A 107 -0.10 6.87 -0.17
CA ILE A 107 -1.17 7.86 -0.19
C ILE A 107 -2.28 7.42 -1.16
N GLY A 108 -3.55 7.58 -0.74
CA GLY A 108 -4.71 7.35 -1.58
C GLY A 108 -5.37 8.66 -2.05
N ASN A 109 -6.40 8.56 -2.87
CA ASN A 109 -7.12 9.73 -3.35
C ASN A 109 -7.95 10.40 -2.24
N HIS A 110 -8.40 9.65 -1.22
CA HIS A 110 -9.14 10.18 -0.09
C HIS A 110 -8.27 11.04 0.84
N GLU A 111 -6.97 10.76 0.98
CA GLU A 111 -6.02 11.64 1.67
C GLU A 111 -5.86 12.99 0.97
N MET A 112 -6.22 13.10 -0.32
CA MET A 112 -6.15 14.34 -1.08
C MET A 112 -7.47 15.11 -1.15
N HIS A 113 -8.55 14.60 -0.53
CA HIS A 113 -9.86 15.26 -0.53
C HIS A 113 -9.84 16.55 0.28
N GLY A 114 -10.58 17.55 -0.20
CA GLY A 114 -10.72 18.86 0.42
C GLY A 114 -9.60 19.83 0.02
N GLU A 115 -9.16 20.68 0.94
CA GLU A 115 -8.06 21.60 0.70
C GLU A 115 -6.72 20.85 0.84
N LYS A 116 -6.03 20.65 -0.29
CA LYS A 116 -4.87 19.78 -0.40
C LYS A 116 -3.75 20.09 0.60
N SER A 117 -3.49 21.35 0.88
CA SER A 117 -2.42 21.74 1.83
C SER A 117 -2.77 21.34 3.26
N VAL A 118 -4.06 21.41 3.65
CA VAL A 118 -4.54 20.95 4.95
C VAL A 118 -4.52 19.43 5.03
N ALA A 119 -4.98 18.76 3.98
CA ALA A 119 -5.00 17.32 3.88
C ALA A 119 -3.59 16.73 4.02
N LEU A 120 -2.60 17.25 3.29
CA LEU A 120 -1.21 16.83 3.39
C LEU A 120 -0.58 17.20 4.74
N ALA A 121 -0.93 18.33 5.34
CA ALA A 121 -0.47 18.67 6.69
C ALA A 121 -0.95 17.66 7.73
N ASN A 122 -2.23 17.25 7.66
CA ASN A 122 -2.79 16.22 8.52
C ASN A 122 -2.08 14.87 8.32
N TYR A 123 -1.80 14.49 7.06
CA TYR A 123 -1.10 13.25 6.74
C TYR A 123 0.33 13.24 7.32
N PHE A 124 1.13 14.27 7.05
CA PHE A 124 2.51 14.33 7.53
C PHE A 124 2.64 14.60 9.04
N GLU A 125 1.58 15.10 9.70
CA GLU A 125 1.53 15.15 11.17
C GLU A 125 1.50 13.74 11.78
N ARG A 126 0.88 12.77 11.10
CA ARG A 126 0.78 11.37 11.53
C ARG A 126 1.98 10.53 11.08
N PHE A 127 2.62 10.91 9.98
CA PHE A 127 3.76 10.21 9.38
C PHE A 127 4.96 11.17 9.18
N PRO A 128 5.50 11.74 10.29
CA PRO A 128 6.56 12.75 10.21
C PRO A 128 7.89 12.21 9.66
N GLU A 129 8.12 10.89 9.75
CA GLU A 129 9.30 10.21 9.21
C GLU A 129 9.38 10.29 7.68
N LEU A 130 8.26 10.50 7.00
CA LEU A 130 8.22 10.66 5.54
C LEU A 130 8.81 12.01 5.10
N SER A 131 8.98 12.97 6.01
CA SER A 131 9.63 14.27 5.76
C SER A 131 9.05 15.03 4.54
N GLY A 132 7.74 14.90 4.31
CA GLY A 132 7.05 15.53 3.17
C GLY A 132 7.11 14.76 1.86
N ASN A 133 7.64 13.52 1.85
CA ASN A 133 7.67 12.67 0.66
C ASN A 133 6.43 11.78 0.60
N LEU A 134 5.83 11.68 -0.59
CA LEU A 134 4.68 10.80 -0.87
C LEU A 134 5.08 9.47 -1.48
N TYR A 135 6.33 9.35 -1.93
CA TYR A 135 6.96 8.10 -2.37
C TYR A 135 8.30 7.93 -1.68
N TYR A 136 8.62 6.71 -1.31
CA TYR A 136 9.79 6.40 -0.49
C TYR A 136 10.08 4.89 -0.49
N SER A 137 11.21 4.49 0.08
CA SER A 137 11.56 3.08 0.23
C SER A 137 11.64 2.65 1.69
N VAL A 138 11.38 1.36 1.94
CA VAL A 138 11.60 0.71 3.24
C VAL A 138 12.38 -0.56 3.03
N ARG A 139 13.52 -0.67 3.70
CA ARG A 139 14.30 -1.90 3.75
C ARG A 139 13.94 -2.73 4.98
N ALA A 140 13.55 -3.99 4.81
CA ALA A 140 13.28 -4.93 5.89
C ALA A 140 13.92 -6.30 5.57
N ALA A 141 15.00 -6.64 6.23
CA ALA A 141 15.82 -7.84 5.96
C ALA A 141 16.10 -8.02 4.45
N ASN A 142 15.57 -9.07 3.81
CA ASN A 142 15.77 -9.38 2.39
C ASN A 142 14.65 -8.86 1.47
N ILE A 143 13.76 -8.00 1.97
CA ILE A 143 12.75 -7.33 1.15
C ILE A 143 13.02 -5.83 1.03
N LEU A 144 12.66 -5.25 -0.11
CA LEU A 144 12.65 -3.82 -0.39
C LEU A 144 11.21 -3.43 -0.76
N LEU A 145 10.58 -2.59 0.06
CA LEU A 145 9.29 -1.99 -0.30
C LEU A 145 9.56 -0.66 -1.00
N LEU A 146 8.96 -0.46 -2.17
CA LEU A 146 8.92 0.80 -2.90
C LEU A 146 7.48 1.31 -2.85
N ILE A 147 7.26 2.30 -1.98
CA ILE A 147 5.94 2.91 -1.81
C ILE A 147 5.83 4.06 -2.80
N LEU A 148 4.77 4.05 -3.61
CA LEU A 148 4.55 4.96 -4.73
C LEU A 148 3.33 5.85 -4.47
N ASP A 149 3.41 7.08 -4.97
CA ASP A 149 2.27 8.00 -5.08
C ASP A 149 1.61 7.81 -6.45
N SER A 150 0.54 7.04 -6.50
CA SER A 150 -0.25 6.83 -7.72
C SER A 150 -1.28 7.93 -7.99
N SER A 151 -1.20 9.08 -7.33
CA SER A 151 -1.96 10.28 -7.69
C SER A 151 -1.29 11.11 -8.80
N VAL A 152 -0.06 10.74 -9.18
CA VAL A 152 0.73 11.33 -10.26
C VAL A 152 1.09 10.26 -11.29
N ASP A 153 1.48 10.67 -12.50
CA ASP A 153 1.97 9.74 -13.52
C ASP A 153 3.29 9.08 -13.07
N GLU A 154 3.27 7.77 -12.91
CA GLU A 154 4.43 6.98 -12.49
C GLU A 154 5.44 6.74 -13.61
N ASN A 155 5.10 7.06 -14.85
CA ASN A 155 5.92 6.79 -16.03
C ASN A 155 6.77 8.00 -16.46
N SER A 156 6.69 9.09 -15.71
CA SER A 156 7.44 10.32 -15.98
C SER A 156 7.74 11.11 -14.71
N GLY A 157 8.70 12.03 -14.80
CA GLY A 157 9.03 12.97 -13.74
C GLY A 157 9.83 12.37 -12.58
N PRO A 158 9.93 13.10 -11.45
CA PRO A 158 10.87 12.77 -10.37
C PRO A 158 10.64 11.42 -9.71
N GLN A 159 9.38 10.97 -9.57
CA GLN A 159 9.09 9.66 -9.00
C GLN A 159 9.56 8.54 -9.93
N HIS A 160 9.32 8.68 -11.25
CA HIS A 160 9.79 7.73 -12.24
C HIS A 160 11.31 7.61 -12.25
N ASP A 161 12.02 8.75 -12.24
CA ASP A 161 13.49 8.78 -12.23
C ASP A 161 14.04 8.10 -10.95
N TRP A 162 13.42 8.37 -9.80
CA TRP A 162 13.76 7.72 -8.55
C TRP A 162 13.50 6.22 -8.60
N LEU A 163 12.29 5.80 -9.04
CA LEU A 163 11.90 4.39 -9.15
C LEU A 163 12.87 3.62 -10.05
N THR A 164 13.18 4.17 -11.22
CA THR A 164 14.16 3.60 -12.15
C THR A 164 15.53 3.46 -11.51
N GLY A 165 15.98 4.50 -10.79
CA GLY A 165 17.21 4.44 -10.02
C GLY A 165 17.24 3.36 -8.93
N GLN A 166 16.13 3.15 -8.22
CA GLN A 166 16.01 2.05 -7.25
C GLN A 166 16.11 0.68 -7.93
N LEU A 167 15.44 0.52 -9.08
CA LEU A 167 15.47 -0.73 -9.85
C LEU A 167 16.83 -1.02 -10.49
N ASP A 168 17.55 0.00 -10.91
CA ASP A 168 18.89 -0.15 -11.47
C ASP A 168 19.94 -0.54 -10.41
N HIS A 169 19.62 -0.35 -9.12
CA HIS A 169 20.57 -0.54 -8.00
C HIS A 169 19.99 -1.42 -6.88
N ILE A 170 19.16 -2.43 -7.22
CA ILE A 170 18.64 -3.37 -6.22
C ILE A 170 19.82 -4.04 -5.50
N PRO A 171 19.91 -3.94 -4.15
CA PRO A 171 20.99 -4.57 -3.39
C PRO A 171 21.02 -6.11 -3.58
N ALA A 172 22.20 -6.68 -3.65
CA ALA A 172 22.37 -8.11 -3.92
C ALA A 172 21.75 -9.06 -2.86
N ASP A 173 21.49 -8.52 -1.67
CA ASP A 173 20.84 -9.23 -0.55
C ASP A 173 19.32 -8.99 -0.48
N VAL A 174 18.72 -8.34 -1.51
CA VAL A 174 17.28 -8.21 -1.69
C VAL A 174 16.76 -9.37 -2.54
N ASP A 175 15.92 -10.21 -1.98
CA ASP A 175 15.29 -11.31 -2.71
C ASP A 175 13.94 -10.91 -3.32
N PHE A 176 13.25 -9.93 -2.71
CA PHE A 176 11.93 -9.46 -3.13
C PHE A 176 11.85 -7.94 -3.14
N VAL A 177 11.27 -7.39 -4.20
CA VAL A 177 10.87 -5.98 -4.30
C VAL A 177 9.34 -5.92 -4.34
N LEU A 178 8.76 -5.21 -3.36
CA LEU A 178 7.31 -5.04 -3.22
C LEU A 178 6.96 -3.60 -3.59
N PHE A 179 6.16 -3.43 -4.63
CA PHE A 179 5.62 -2.13 -5.03
C PHE A 179 4.29 -1.93 -4.33
N VAL A 180 4.17 -0.87 -3.55
CA VAL A 180 2.97 -0.54 -2.80
C VAL A 180 2.39 0.75 -3.37
N MET A 181 1.15 0.73 -3.81
CA MET A 181 0.48 1.90 -4.38
C MET A 181 -1.03 1.82 -4.13
N HIS A 182 -1.71 2.95 -4.28
CA HIS A 182 -3.16 2.96 -4.09
C HIS A 182 -3.90 2.39 -5.30
N HIS A 183 -3.70 2.97 -6.49
CA HIS A 183 -4.41 2.51 -7.69
C HIS A 183 -3.75 1.24 -8.25
N PRO A 184 -4.50 0.13 -8.40
CA PRO A 184 -3.93 -1.13 -8.84
C PRO A 184 -3.69 -1.12 -10.36
N PRO A 185 -2.50 -1.59 -10.82
CA PRO A 185 -2.21 -1.66 -12.25
C PRO A 185 -2.91 -2.82 -12.96
N VAL A 186 -3.36 -3.82 -12.22
CA VAL A 186 -4.10 -4.99 -12.71
C VAL A 186 -5.31 -5.22 -11.82
N THR A 187 -6.50 -5.27 -12.39
CA THR A 187 -7.76 -5.55 -11.69
C THR A 187 -8.77 -6.17 -12.64
N SER A 188 -9.67 -7.01 -12.14
CA SER A 188 -10.88 -7.49 -12.83
C SER A 188 -12.10 -6.60 -12.54
N SER A 189 -11.94 -5.58 -11.71
CA SER A 189 -12.97 -4.59 -11.43
C SER A 189 -13.17 -3.64 -12.60
N HIS A 190 -14.41 -3.22 -12.83
CA HIS A 190 -14.79 -2.27 -13.89
C HIS A 190 -15.86 -1.31 -13.39
N GLU A 191 -15.80 -0.04 -13.82
CA GLU A 191 -16.79 0.98 -13.46
C GLU A 191 -18.19 0.61 -13.94
N ASP A 192 -18.29 -0.03 -15.11
CA ASP A 192 -19.56 -0.47 -15.72
C ASP A 192 -20.01 -1.87 -15.27
N SER A 193 -19.46 -2.41 -14.19
CA SER A 193 -19.81 -3.75 -13.72
C SER A 193 -21.30 -3.87 -13.40
N PRO A 194 -21.99 -4.90 -13.90
CA PRO A 194 -23.40 -5.15 -13.57
C PRO A 194 -23.63 -5.50 -12.10
N LEU A 195 -22.57 -5.81 -11.36
CA LEU A 195 -22.63 -6.08 -9.92
C LEU A 195 -22.70 -4.80 -9.08
N GLY A 196 -22.46 -3.63 -9.70
CA GLY A 196 -22.46 -2.32 -9.08
C GLY A 196 -21.16 -2.01 -8.32
N GLY A 197 -20.66 -0.81 -8.49
CA GLY A 197 -19.35 -0.39 -7.98
C GLY A 197 -18.20 -0.92 -8.84
N GLY A 198 -17.03 -0.41 -8.61
CA GLY A 198 -15.81 -0.83 -9.29
C GLY A 198 -14.99 0.34 -9.81
N HIS A 199 -13.75 0.03 -10.15
CA HIS A 199 -12.81 0.96 -10.75
C HIS A 199 -11.95 0.20 -11.76
N ASP A 200 -11.73 0.81 -12.93
CA ASP A 200 -10.82 0.27 -13.93
C ASP A 200 -9.36 0.56 -13.55
N ALA A 201 -8.43 -0.30 -13.99
CA ALA A 201 -7.01 0.05 -13.99
C ALA A 201 -6.76 1.18 -14.98
N ARG A 202 -6.08 2.24 -14.54
CA ARG A 202 -5.81 3.41 -15.36
C ARG A 202 -4.64 3.16 -16.32
N PRO A 203 -4.56 3.88 -17.46
CA PRO A 203 -3.48 3.70 -18.43
C PRO A 203 -2.07 3.88 -17.84
N GLU A 204 -1.92 4.78 -16.86
CA GLU A 204 -0.64 5.09 -16.22
C GLU A 204 -0.12 3.87 -15.45
N GLU A 205 -0.96 3.26 -14.60
CA GLU A 205 -0.56 2.07 -13.84
C GLU A 205 -0.41 0.85 -14.74
N GLN A 206 -1.19 0.72 -15.82
CA GLN A 206 -1.00 -0.35 -16.81
C GLN A 206 0.35 -0.22 -17.51
N ALA A 207 0.79 1.00 -17.83
CA ALA A 207 2.11 1.24 -18.42
C ALA A 207 3.23 0.93 -17.41
N LEU A 208 3.05 1.28 -16.13
CA LEU A 208 3.96 0.88 -15.06
C LEU A 208 4.06 -0.65 -14.95
N ALA A 209 2.93 -1.37 -14.97
CA ALA A 209 2.92 -2.83 -14.96
C ALA A 209 3.74 -3.41 -16.10
N ALA A 210 3.55 -2.93 -17.32
CA ALA A 210 4.30 -3.38 -18.49
C ALA A 210 5.82 -3.18 -18.33
N MET A 211 6.25 -2.04 -17.79
CA MET A 211 7.65 -1.77 -17.47
C MET A 211 8.20 -2.71 -16.41
N LEU A 212 7.45 -2.96 -15.33
CA LEU A 212 7.86 -3.86 -14.26
C LEU A 212 7.95 -5.31 -14.77
N GLU A 213 7.03 -5.76 -15.62
CA GLU A 213 7.03 -7.10 -16.21
C GLU A 213 8.23 -7.30 -17.14
N GLU A 214 8.59 -6.31 -17.95
CA GLU A 214 9.81 -6.34 -18.76
C GLU A 214 11.04 -6.46 -17.86
N ARG A 215 11.14 -5.64 -16.81
CA ARG A 215 12.24 -5.68 -15.83
C ARG A 215 12.35 -7.03 -15.14
N GLN A 216 11.22 -7.61 -14.71
CA GLN A 216 11.19 -8.88 -13.98
C GLN A 216 11.86 -10.02 -14.78
N GLN A 217 11.81 -9.99 -16.11
CA GLN A 217 12.43 -11.03 -16.95
C GLN A 217 13.96 -11.09 -16.81
N HIS A 218 14.56 -9.98 -16.35
CA HIS A 218 16.02 -9.83 -16.24
C HIS A 218 16.51 -9.68 -14.79
N GLU A 219 15.57 -9.54 -13.84
CA GLU A 219 15.90 -9.32 -12.44
C GLU A 219 15.96 -10.63 -11.65
N ARG A 220 16.93 -10.69 -10.72
CA ARG A 220 17.04 -11.79 -9.77
C ARG A 220 15.93 -11.71 -8.71
N SER A 221 15.71 -10.51 -8.18
CA SER A 221 14.70 -10.27 -7.16
C SER A 221 13.31 -10.48 -7.73
N ARG A 222 12.44 -11.14 -6.96
CA ARG A 222 11.03 -11.33 -7.36
C ARG A 222 10.25 -10.07 -7.07
N PHE A 223 9.46 -9.62 -8.05
CA PHE A 223 8.59 -8.48 -7.92
C PHE A 223 7.19 -8.91 -7.48
N VAL A 224 6.59 -8.10 -6.60
CA VAL A 224 5.21 -8.25 -6.14
C VAL A 224 4.58 -6.87 -6.10
N VAL A 225 3.32 -6.73 -6.51
CA VAL A 225 2.58 -5.47 -6.45
C VAL A 225 1.44 -5.60 -5.45
N LEU A 226 1.33 -4.62 -4.56
CA LEU A 226 0.29 -4.49 -3.55
C LEU A 226 -0.50 -3.20 -3.86
N GLY A 227 -1.63 -3.34 -4.54
CA GLY A 227 -2.57 -2.28 -4.85
C GLY A 227 -3.77 -2.27 -3.90
N SER A 228 -4.54 -1.19 -3.94
CA SER A 228 -5.77 -0.97 -3.16
C SER A 228 -6.86 -0.35 -4.04
N HIS A 229 -7.62 0.67 -3.57
CA HIS A 229 -8.61 1.45 -4.33
C HIS A 229 -9.86 0.68 -4.76
N VAL A 230 -9.72 -0.55 -5.19
CA VAL A 230 -10.84 -1.47 -5.44
C VAL A 230 -11.19 -2.13 -4.11
N HIS A 231 -12.40 -1.83 -3.60
CA HIS A 231 -12.80 -2.24 -2.23
C HIS A 231 -13.15 -3.73 -2.14
N ASN A 232 -12.18 -4.57 -2.47
CA ASN A 232 -12.29 -6.02 -2.43
C ASN A 232 -10.88 -6.63 -2.40
N TYR A 233 -10.81 -7.95 -2.58
CA TYR A 233 -9.58 -8.72 -2.75
C TYR A 233 -9.47 -9.25 -4.17
N GLU A 234 -8.29 -9.11 -4.76
CA GLU A 234 -7.93 -9.79 -6.01
C GLU A 234 -6.50 -10.31 -5.92
N ARG A 235 -6.22 -11.38 -6.68
CA ARG A 235 -4.87 -11.85 -6.95
C ARG A 235 -4.75 -12.19 -8.43
N HIS A 236 -3.70 -11.67 -9.06
CA HIS A 236 -3.41 -11.89 -10.46
C HIS A 236 -1.95 -12.33 -10.63
N GLU A 237 -1.70 -13.14 -11.66
CA GLU A 237 -0.35 -13.57 -12.06
C GLU A 237 -0.11 -13.10 -13.48
N HIS A 238 0.81 -12.14 -13.67
CA HIS A 238 1.06 -11.54 -14.97
C HIS A 238 2.54 -11.21 -15.15
N GLY A 239 3.13 -11.50 -16.33
CA GLY A 239 4.53 -11.18 -16.62
C GLY A 239 5.57 -11.73 -15.62
N GLY A 240 5.22 -12.76 -14.84
CA GLY A 240 6.06 -13.32 -13.77
C GLY A 240 5.98 -12.54 -12.44
N ILE A 241 5.06 -11.61 -12.33
CA ILE A 241 4.76 -10.81 -11.14
C ILE A 241 3.42 -11.23 -10.56
N THR A 242 3.34 -11.33 -9.24
CA THR A 242 2.07 -11.48 -8.53
C THR A 242 1.55 -10.10 -8.13
N TYR A 243 0.31 -9.79 -8.54
CA TYR A 243 -0.41 -8.57 -8.21
C TYR A 243 -1.52 -8.88 -7.22
N PHE A 244 -1.57 -8.13 -6.14
CA PHE A 244 -2.67 -8.17 -5.19
C PHE A 244 -3.44 -6.85 -5.23
N VAL A 245 -4.77 -6.93 -5.18
CA VAL A 245 -5.64 -5.84 -4.76
C VAL A 245 -6.08 -6.16 -3.34
N THR A 246 -5.80 -5.25 -2.41
CA THR A 246 -6.04 -5.46 -0.97
C THR A 246 -6.81 -4.27 -0.36
N GLY A 247 -7.91 -3.87 -1.03
CA GLY A 247 -8.77 -2.75 -0.63
C GLY A 247 -9.94 -3.12 0.30
N GLY A 248 -9.85 -4.25 0.99
CA GLY A 248 -10.91 -4.73 1.88
C GLY A 248 -10.82 -4.24 3.33
N GLY A 249 -10.14 -3.13 3.61
CA GLY A 249 -9.82 -2.67 4.97
C GLY A 249 -10.98 -2.07 5.79
N GLY A 250 -12.15 -1.85 5.17
CA GLY A 250 -13.31 -1.32 5.90
C GLY A 250 -14.12 -0.28 5.14
N ALA A 251 -13.65 0.27 4.02
CA ALA A 251 -14.47 1.08 3.12
C ALA A 251 -15.70 0.29 2.65
N HIS A 252 -16.73 1.00 2.17
CA HIS A 252 -17.91 0.33 1.63
C HIS A 252 -17.53 -0.56 0.45
N ALA A 253 -17.53 -1.88 0.68
CA ALA A 253 -17.06 -2.85 -0.30
C ALA A 253 -18.17 -3.27 -1.25
N TYR A 254 -17.79 -3.76 -2.42
CA TYR A 254 -18.67 -4.24 -3.48
C TYR A 254 -18.17 -5.57 -4.06
N PRO A 255 -19.06 -6.39 -4.65
CA PRO A 255 -18.67 -7.61 -5.32
C PRO A 255 -17.93 -7.28 -6.63
N ILE A 256 -17.02 -8.17 -7.06
CA ILE A 256 -16.27 -8.03 -8.30
C ILE A 256 -16.64 -9.13 -9.27
N GLU A 257 -16.81 -8.79 -10.54
CA GLU A 257 -16.90 -9.72 -11.64
C GLU A 257 -15.50 -10.26 -11.95
N ARG A 258 -15.31 -11.59 -11.78
CA ARG A 258 -14.00 -12.21 -11.99
C ARG A 258 -13.80 -12.60 -13.44
N ALA A 259 -12.60 -12.35 -13.96
CA ALA A 259 -12.22 -12.86 -15.27
C ALA A 259 -12.02 -14.39 -15.24
N PRO A 260 -12.29 -15.08 -16.37
CA PRO A 260 -11.94 -16.49 -16.49
C PRO A 260 -10.43 -16.69 -16.30
N GLY A 261 -10.06 -17.47 -15.29
CA GLY A 261 -8.65 -17.73 -14.98
C GLY A 261 -8.07 -16.90 -13.84
N ASP A 262 -8.85 -15.99 -13.23
CA ASP A 262 -8.43 -15.32 -12.00
C ASP A 262 -8.09 -16.36 -10.93
N PRO A 263 -6.90 -16.30 -10.33
CA PRO A 263 -6.49 -17.26 -9.30
C PRO A 263 -7.42 -17.29 -8.08
N TYR A 264 -8.10 -16.16 -7.81
CA TYR A 264 -9.12 -16.06 -6.78
C TYR A 264 -10.50 -15.79 -7.38
N PRO A 265 -11.36 -16.82 -7.54
CA PRO A 265 -12.61 -16.72 -8.31
C PRO A 265 -13.84 -16.26 -7.51
N ASP A 266 -13.73 -15.95 -6.23
CA ASP A 266 -14.88 -15.57 -5.38
C ASP A 266 -15.35 -14.15 -5.69
N HIS A 267 -16.60 -14.00 -6.15
CA HIS A 267 -17.23 -12.72 -6.51
C HIS A 267 -17.71 -11.89 -5.32
N ARG A 268 -17.76 -12.48 -4.12
CA ARG A 268 -18.32 -11.84 -2.92
C ARG A 268 -17.50 -10.65 -2.47
N ILE A 269 -18.10 -9.84 -1.62
CA ILE A 269 -17.42 -8.84 -0.81
C ILE A 269 -16.40 -9.55 0.11
N ASN A 270 -15.18 -9.06 0.12
CA ASN A 270 -14.10 -9.59 0.94
C ASN A 270 -13.49 -8.47 1.79
N TYR A 271 -13.94 -8.35 3.03
CA TYR A 271 -13.22 -7.57 4.03
C TYR A 271 -12.06 -8.39 4.57
N HIS A 272 -10.84 -7.86 4.53
CA HIS A 272 -9.66 -8.65 4.81
C HIS A 272 -8.42 -7.82 5.13
N PHE A 273 -7.38 -8.50 5.57
CA PHE A 273 -5.98 -8.10 5.45
C PHE A 273 -5.15 -9.27 4.94
N LEU A 274 -4.00 -8.98 4.32
CA LEU A 274 -2.99 -9.97 3.97
C LEU A 274 -1.97 -10.07 5.11
N ASP A 275 -1.75 -11.27 5.62
CA ASP A 275 -0.59 -11.60 6.47
C ASP A 275 0.51 -12.16 5.57
N VAL A 276 1.68 -11.54 5.61
CA VAL A 276 2.80 -11.88 4.73
C VAL A 276 3.97 -12.36 5.56
N THR A 277 4.20 -13.66 5.57
CA THR A 277 5.39 -14.24 6.20
C THR A 277 6.56 -14.19 5.25
N VAL A 278 7.68 -13.65 5.75
CA VAL A 278 8.98 -13.58 5.07
C VAL A 278 9.91 -14.61 5.70
N ASP A 279 10.35 -15.58 4.93
CA ASP A 279 11.33 -16.57 5.37
C ASP A 279 12.45 -16.80 4.33
N ALA A 280 13.37 -17.72 4.60
CA ALA A 280 14.48 -18.02 3.70
C ALA A 280 14.04 -18.67 2.38
N ALA A 281 12.85 -19.26 2.32
CA ALA A 281 12.30 -19.95 1.15
C ALA A 281 11.47 -19.01 0.26
N GLY A 282 10.90 -17.94 0.84
CA GLY A 282 10.06 -17.04 0.08
C GLY A 282 9.16 -16.12 0.90
N LEU A 283 8.15 -15.61 0.21
CA LEU A 283 7.04 -14.86 0.79
C LEU A 283 5.79 -15.74 0.77
N ASN A 284 5.17 -15.93 1.91
CA ASN A 284 3.88 -16.61 2.00
C ASN A 284 2.80 -15.60 2.35
N PHE A 285 1.87 -15.36 1.42
CA PHE A 285 0.72 -14.49 1.56
C PHE A 285 -0.50 -15.29 1.98
N ILE A 286 -1.17 -14.85 3.04
CA ILE A 286 -2.41 -15.46 3.53
C ILE A 286 -3.46 -14.36 3.63
N MET A 287 -4.57 -14.53 2.92
CA MET A 287 -5.73 -13.65 3.03
C MET A 287 -6.51 -14.01 4.30
N ASN A 288 -6.55 -13.11 5.27
CA ASN A 288 -7.39 -13.23 6.45
C ASN A 288 -8.70 -12.44 6.23
N ARG A 289 -9.75 -13.15 5.81
CA ARG A 289 -11.07 -12.57 5.56
C ARG A 289 -11.94 -12.59 6.80
N VAL A 290 -12.62 -11.48 7.08
CA VAL A 290 -13.56 -11.34 8.19
C VAL A 290 -15.00 -11.14 7.69
N GLU A 291 -15.93 -11.80 8.34
CA GLU A 291 -17.38 -11.57 8.25
C GLU A 291 -17.94 -11.38 9.67
N LEU A 292 -18.91 -10.48 9.84
CA LEU A 292 -19.58 -10.34 11.13
C LEU A 292 -20.81 -11.26 11.17
N GLN A 293 -20.79 -12.23 12.07
CA GLN A 293 -21.94 -13.11 12.35
C GLN A 293 -22.51 -12.77 13.74
N ASN A 294 -23.74 -12.30 13.77
CA ASN A 294 -24.38 -11.77 14.99
C ASN A 294 -23.54 -10.72 15.72
N GLY A 295 -22.83 -9.87 14.96
CA GLY A 295 -21.95 -8.82 15.48
C GLY A 295 -20.57 -9.28 15.94
N ALA A 296 -20.27 -10.57 15.90
CA ALA A 296 -18.95 -11.11 16.25
C ALA A 296 -18.13 -11.40 14.96
N PRO A 297 -16.82 -11.13 14.94
CA PRO A 297 -15.96 -11.44 13.80
C PRO A 297 -15.74 -12.95 13.66
N VAL A 298 -15.93 -13.44 12.43
CA VAL A 298 -15.60 -14.81 12.03
C VAL A 298 -14.54 -14.74 10.95
N TRP A 299 -13.38 -15.32 11.20
CA TRP A 299 -12.23 -15.30 10.32
C TRP A 299 -12.14 -16.55 9.48
N THR A 300 -11.75 -16.39 8.22
CA THR A 300 -11.45 -17.47 7.27
C THR A 300 -10.23 -17.10 6.43
N GLN A 301 -9.57 -18.12 5.88
CA GLN A 301 -8.39 -17.95 5.02
C GLN A 301 -8.65 -18.57 3.64
N PRO A 302 -9.45 -17.90 2.78
CA PRO A 302 -9.91 -18.49 1.52
C PRO A 302 -8.86 -18.48 0.41
N ASP A 303 -7.76 -17.74 0.57
CA ASP A 303 -6.65 -17.71 -0.40
C ASP A 303 -5.30 -17.66 0.30
N SER A 304 -4.33 -18.36 -0.32
CA SER A 304 -2.92 -18.28 0.06
C SER A 304 -2.03 -18.59 -1.14
N VAL A 305 -0.86 -17.94 -1.17
CA VAL A 305 0.16 -18.22 -2.20
C VAL A 305 1.56 -18.03 -1.62
N THR A 306 2.49 -18.87 -2.06
CA THR A 306 3.91 -18.72 -1.73
C THR A 306 4.70 -18.33 -2.98
N ILE A 307 5.43 -17.23 -2.88
CA ILE A 307 6.35 -16.75 -3.92
C ILE A 307 7.77 -17.13 -3.49
N HIS A 308 8.38 -18.08 -4.19
CA HIS A 308 9.70 -18.60 -3.83
C HIS A 308 10.83 -17.69 -4.29
N THR A 309 11.93 -17.67 -3.53
CA THR A 309 13.20 -17.08 -3.96
C THR A 309 13.73 -17.79 -5.21
N VAL A 310 14.47 -17.07 -6.05
CA VAL A 310 15.18 -17.69 -7.18
C VAL A 310 16.46 -18.37 -6.66
N PRO A 311 16.62 -19.69 -6.81
CA PRO A 311 17.80 -20.39 -6.34
C PRO A 311 19.08 -19.84 -6.98
N ALA A 312 20.16 -19.69 -6.18
CA ALA A 312 21.45 -19.19 -6.67
C ALA A 312 22.04 -20.02 -7.84
N THR A 313 21.67 -21.29 -7.94
CA THR A 313 22.13 -22.20 -9.02
C THR A 313 21.49 -21.91 -10.37
N ALA A 314 20.29 -21.30 -10.42
CA ALA A 314 19.64 -20.89 -11.67
C ALA A 314 20.29 -19.66 -12.31
N GLN A 315 21.03 -18.87 -11.51
CA GLN A 315 21.73 -17.64 -11.94
C GLN A 315 22.99 -17.88 -12.77
N ALA A 316 23.65 -19.04 -12.60
CA ALA A 316 24.87 -19.36 -13.34
C ALA A 316 24.61 -19.81 -14.80
N ALA A 317 23.37 -20.16 -15.14
CA ALA A 317 22.98 -20.63 -16.47
C ALA A 317 22.48 -19.50 -17.41
N ALA A 318 22.22 -18.31 -16.88
CA ALA A 318 21.69 -17.16 -17.63
C ALA A 318 22.75 -16.08 -17.97
N LYS A 319 24.01 -16.30 -17.59
CA LYS A 319 25.19 -15.52 -18.00
C LYS A 319 25.99 -16.33 -19.03
#